data_923398bda8334ffc39b353ccfdc16b36
#
_entry.id   923398bda8334ffc39b353ccfdc16b36
#
_cell.length_a   1.000
_cell.length_b   1.000
_cell.length_c   1.000
_cell.angle_alpha   90.00
_cell.angle_beta   90.00
_cell.angle_gamma   90.00
#
_symmetry.space_group_name_H-M   'P 1'
#
loop_
_entity.id
_entity.type
_entity.pdbx_description
1 polymer ?
#
loop_
_entity_poly.entity_id
_entity_poly.type
_entity_poly.pdbx_seq_one_letter_code
_entity_poly.pdbx_strand_id
1 'polypeptide(L)'
;MKKETRDWLVRALLGGLLGLLAGVIWLPYVIHSRECPPLAVLACVGLGTMAGLATQPFADSGRTLLLHSVGHFVLTAAFFALLVVEGKLASDGKGVLCWEGLLLLLYLLIWLGRWTGWYLEVTQLRALLGLDPGPTPLKWRETLPYLPFVLVLCDLLPGALRAIEHMTHADVPALSGLILPFLLLPVVSFCVGISLGKHQGVCPLFPIACFVCYLPMVYLLFNHTALFHCFMTAVPALAGNLLGELRRRKRLSQSL
;
A
#
# COMPACT_ATOMS: atom_id res chain seq x y z
N MET A 1 12.89 8.34 -31.71
CA MET A 1 12.23 8.33 -30.40
C MET A 1 13.29 8.01 -29.34
N LYS A 2 13.49 8.84 -28.32
CA LYS A 2 14.48 8.60 -27.25
C LYS A 2 14.11 7.28 -26.54
N LYS A 3 15.10 6.48 -26.12
CA LYS A 3 14.89 5.18 -25.46
C LYS A 3 13.92 5.31 -24.26
N GLU A 4 14.05 6.36 -23.52
CA GLU A 4 13.22 6.72 -22.37
C GLU A 4 11.73 6.88 -22.73
N THR A 5 11.42 7.61 -23.81
CA THR A 5 10.04 7.80 -24.30
C THR A 5 9.40 6.47 -24.74
N ARG A 6 10.20 5.57 -25.30
CA ARG A 6 9.74 4.23 -25.70
C ARG A 6 9.40 3.39 -24.48
N ASP A 7 10.21 3.44 -23.43
CA ASP A 7 9.98 2.66 -22.21
C ASP A 7 8.72 3.13 -21.47
N TRP A 8 8.47 4.43 -21.42
CA TRP A 8 7.21 5.00 -20.92
C TRP A 8 5.99 4.50 -21.71
N LEU A 9 6.07 4.54 -23.03
CA LEU A 9 4.99 4.16 -23.92
C LEU A 9 4.67 2.65 -23.82
N VAL A 10 5.69 1.80 -23.76
CA VAL A 10 5.53 0.35 -23.58
C VAL A 10 4.84 0.03 -22.26
N ARG A 11 5.24 0.65 -21.16
CA ARG A 11 4.63 0.42 -19.84
C ARG A 11 3.19 0.92 -19.78
N ALA A 12 2.91 2.08 -20.37
CA ALA A 12 1.55 2.62 -20.47
C ALA A 12 0.64 1.67 -21.27
N LEU A 13 1.13 1.17 -22.42
CA LEU A 13 0.38 0.23 -23.26
C LEU A 13 0.15 -1.12 -22.57
N LEU A 14 1.19 -1.68 -21.94
CA LEU A 14 1.05 -2.93 -21.18
C LEU A 14 0.07 -2.77 -20.01
N GLY A 15 0.17 -1.68 -19.27
CA GLY A 15 -0.77 -1.36 -18.19
C GLY A 15 -2.19 -1.21 -18.72
N GLY A 16 -2.39 -0.47 -19.81
CA GLY A 16 -3.68 -0.30 -20.46
C GLY A 16 -4.28 -1.62 -20.96
N LEU A 17 -3.45 -2.51 -21.55
CA LEU A 17 -3.88 -3.84 -21.96
C LEU A 17 -4.33 -4.70 -20.77
N LEU A 18 -3.57 -4.70 -19.68
CA LEU A 18 -3.96 -5.39 -18.45
C LEU A 18 -5.25 -4.81 -17.86
N GLY A 19 -5.40 -3.49 -17.88
CA GLY A 19 -6.65 -2.82 -17.50
C GLY A 19 -7.83 -3.22 -18.37
N LEU A 20 -7.64 -3.33 -19.68
CA LEU A 20 -8.67 -3.82 -20.62
C LEU A 20 -9.08 -5.25 -20.28
N LEU A 21 -8.12 -6.14 -20.09
CA LEU A 21 -8.39 -7.53 -19.70
C LEU A 21 -9.15 -7.61 -18.38
N ALA A 22 -8.72 -6.82 -17.38
CA ALA A 22 -9.43 -6.73 -16.10
C ALA A 22 -10.86 -6.20 -16.28
N GLY A 23 -11.07 -5.15 -17.07
CA GLY A 23 -12.39 -4.58 -17.36
C GLY A 23 -13.32 -5.56 -18.06
N VAL A 24 -12.81 -6.33 -19.03
CA VAL A 24 -13.65 -7.28 -19.80
C VAL A 24 -13.91 -8.57 -19.03
N ILE A 25 -12.92 -9.07 -18.29
CA ILE A 25 -13.02 -10.39 -17.65
C ILE A 25 -13.59 -10.28 -16.23
N TRP A 26 -13.05 -9.37 -15.39
CA TRP A 26 -13.38 -9.29 -13.97
C TRP A 26 -14.52 -8.35 -13.62
N LEU A 27 -14.67 -7.24 -14.38
CA LEU A 27 -15.71 -6.26 -14.08
C LEU A 27 -17.13 -6.84 -14.10
N PRO A 28 -17.54 -7.72 -15.07
CA PRO A 28 -18.85 -8.35 -15.05
C PRO A 28 -19.15 -9.12 -13.77
N TYR A 29 -18.14 -9.78 -13.22
CA TYR A 29 -18.29 -10.52 -11.96
C TYR A 29 -18.46 -9.58 -10.77
N VAL A 30 -17.71 -8.46 -10.74
CA VAL A 30 -17.75 -7.48 -9.65
C VAL A 30 -19.09 -6.74 -9.61
N ILE A 31 -19.59 -6.31 -10.80
CA ILE A 31 -20.86 -5.54 -10.88
C ILE A 31 -22.10 -6.45 -11.00
N HIS A 32 -21.94 -7.77 -10.97
CA HIS A 32 -23.03 -8.75 -11.11
C HIS A 32 -23.92 -8.50 -12.34
N SER A 33 -23.34 -7.97 -13.42
CA SER A 33 -24.04 -7.66 -14.67
C SER A 33 -23.37 -8.36 -15.84
N ARG A 34 -24.20 -8.87 -16.77
CA ARG A 34 -23.68 -9.44 -18.02
C ARG A 34 -23.24 -8.37 -19.02
N GLU A 35 -23.76 -7.15 -18.88
CA GLU A 35 -23.42 -6.01 -19.71
C GLU A 35 -22.36 -5.15 -19.02
N CYS A 36 -21.17 -5.07 -19.64
CA CYS A 36 -20.14 -4.16 -19.17
C CYS A 36 -20.38 -2.77 -19.72
N PRO A 37 -20.58 -1.75 -18.87
CA PRO A 37 -20.64 -0.38 -19.34
C PRO A 37 -19.32 -0.01 -20.04
N PRO A 38 -19.36 0.47 -21.30
CA PRO A 38 -18.12 0.76 -22.05
C PRO A 38 -17.24 1.81 -21.35
N LEU A 39 -17.84 2.77 -20.63
CA LEU A 39 -17.10 3.76 -19.85
C LEU A 39 -16.40 3.15 -18.64
N ALA A 40 -16.98 2.13 -18.00
CA ALA A 40 -16.31 1.41 -16.91
C ALA A 40 -15.09 0.59 -17.43
N VAL A 41 -15.21 -0.02 -18.62
CA VAL A 41 -14.08 -0.68 -19.26
C VAL A 41 -12.98 0.35 -19.61
N LEU A 42 -13.36 1.51 -20.16
CA LEU A 42 -12.42 2.61 -20.42
C LEU A 42 -11.72 3.08 -19.15
N ALA A 43 -12.45 3.18 -18.04
CA ALA A 43 -11.87 3.51 -16.74
C ALA A 43 -10.84 2.46 -16.29
N CYS A 44 -11.12 1.17 -16.47
CA CYS A 44 -10.16 0.10 -16.21
C CYS A 44 -8.89 0.23 -17.06
N VAL A 45 -9.02 0.54 -18.36
CA VAL A 45 -7.89 0.82 -19.25
C VAL A 45 -7.07 2.01 -18.74
N GLY A 46 -7.74 3.10 -18.35
CA GLY A 46 -7.09 4.28 -17.78
C GLY A 46 -6.34 3.97 -16.50
N LEU A 47 -6.96 3.27 -15.56
CA LEU A 47 -6.33 2.83 -14.30
C LEU A 47 -5.14 1.91 -14.55
N GLY A 48 -5.27 0.95 -15.46
CA GLY A 48 -4.16 0.08 -15.86
C GLY A 48 -3.00 0.88 -16.46
N THR A 49 -3.29 1.86 -17.32
CA THR A 49 -2.28 2.77 -17.88
C THR A 49 -1.56 3.55 -16.78
N MET A 50 -2.30 4.12 -15.82
CA MET A 50 -1.72 4.82 -14.67
C MET A 50 -0.85 3.87 -13.83
N ALA A 51 -1.31 2.66 -13.54
CA ALA A 51 -0.51 1.65 -12.84
C ALA A 51 0.78 1.29 -13.60
N GLY A 52 0.72 1.16 -14.93
CA GLY A 52 1.89 0.96 -15.77
C GLY A 52 2.89 2.11 -15.68
N LEU A 53 2.41 3.35 -15.72
CA LEU A 53 3.24 4.55 -15.56
C LEU A 53 3.85 4.65 -14.17
N ALA A 54 3.14 4.25 -13.12
CA ALA A 54 3.65 4.25 -11.74
C ALA A 54 4.86 3.33 -11.52
N THR A 55 5.12 2.36 -12.41
CA THR A 55 6.30 1.50 -12.35
C THR A 55 7.59 2.21 -12.77
N GLN A 56 7.51 3.40 -13.34
CA GLN A 56 8.68 4.22 -13.66
C GLN A 56 9.15 5.01 -12.42
N PRO A 57 10.46 5.19 -12.25
CA PRO A 57 10.95 6.12 -11.25
C PRO A 57 10.50 7.53 -11.62
N PHE A 58 9.66 8.13 -10.77
CA PHE A 58 9.40 9.56 -10.87
C PHE A 58 10.69 10.34 -10.58
N ALA A 59 10.79 11.58 -11.08
CA ALA A 59 11.95 12.43 -10.88
C ALA A 59 12.42 12.44 -9.41
N ASP A 60 13.74 12.39 -9.23
CA ASP A 60 14.36 12.07 -7.92
C ASP A 60 14.25 13.19 -6.88
N SER A 61 13.77 14.38 -7.21
CA SER A 61 13.86 15.50 -6.26
C SER A 61 12.77 16.58 -6.38
N GLY A 62 12.35 17.06 -5.21
CA GLY A 62 11.74 18.37 -5.00
C GLY A 62 10.36 18.57 -5.63
N ARG A 63 10.14 19.75 -6.22
CA ARG A 63 8.85 20.17 -6.77
C ARG A 63 8.38 19.34 -7.97
N THR A 64 9.30 18.86 -8.79
CA THR A 64 8.97 18.02 -9.97
C THR A 64 8.37 16.70 -9.57
N LEU A 65 8.93 16.06 -8.53
CA LEU A 65 8.36 14.82 -7.96
C LEU A 65 6.94 15.06 -7.44
N LEU A 66 6.73 16.15 -6.69
CA LEU A 66 5.42 16.48 -6.16
C LEU A 66 4.39 16.70 -7.27
N LEU A 67 4.75 17.50 -8.30
CA LEU A 67 3.87 17.79 -9.42
C LEU A 67 3.50 16.51 -10.21
N HIS A 68 4.48 15.66 -10.50
CA HIS A 68 4.22 14.39 -11.19
C HIS A 68 3.33 13.46 -10.34
N SER A 69 3.57 13.37 -9.02
CA SER A 69 2.77 12.54 -8.12
C SER A 69 1.34 13.07 -7.99
N VAL A 70 1.16 14.38 -7.86
CA VAL A 70 -0.17 15.00 -7.81
C VAL A 70 -0.90 14.84 -9.14
N GLY A 71 -0.24 15.09 -10.27
CA GLY A 71 -0.83 14.88 -11.59
C GLY A 71 -1.24 13.42 -11.83
N HIS A 72 -0.38 12.48 -11.44
CA HIS A 72 -0.68 11.06 -11.50
C HIS A 72 -1.87 10.70 -10.59
N PHE A 73 -1.92 11.21 -9.37
CA PHE A 73 -3.03 11.01 -8.45
C PHE A 73 -4.35 11.54 -9.03
N VAL A 74 -4.36 12.77 -9.54
CA VAL A 74 -5.58 13.40 -10.10
C VAL A 74 -6.12 12.59 -11.28
N LEU A 75 -5.25 12.13 -12.19
CA LEU A 75 -5.67 11.30 -13.32
C LEU A 75 -6.17 9.93 -12.85
N THR A 76 -5.49 9.31 -11.89
CA THR A 76 -5.93 8.03 -11.31
C THR A 76 -7.27 8.18 -10.62
N ALA A 77 -7.47 9.24 -9.83
CA ALA A 77 -8.73 9.54 -9.17
C ALA A 77 -9.86 9.76 -10.17
N ALA A 78 -9.62 10.49 -11.27
CA ALA A 78 -10.63 10.69 -12.30
C ALA A 78 -11.07 9.37 -12.95
N PHE A 79 -10.15 8.48 -13.31
CA PHE A 79 -10.50 7.16 -13.83
C PHE A 79 -11.15 6.27 -12.78
N PHE A 80 -10.73 6.38 -11.52
CA PHE A 80 -11.30 5.59 -10.43
C PHE A 80 -12.74 6.05 -10.11
N ALA A 81 -12.99 7.35 -10.04
CA ALA A 81 -14.35 7.90 -9.91
C ALA A 81 -15.25 7.43 -11.04
N LEU A 82 -14.76 7.47 -12.29
CA LEU A 82 -15.51 6.97 -13.44
C LEU A 82 -15.85 5.48 -13.29
N LEU A 83 -14.89 4.66 -12.84
CA LEU A 83 -15.14 3.24 -12.56
C LEU A 83 -16.17 3.02 -11.46
N VAL A 84 -16.09 3.79 -10.37
CA VAL A 84 -17.02 3.68 -9.22
C VAL A 84 -18.43 4.03 -9.64
N VAL A 85 -18.61 5.09 -10.45
CA VAL A 85 -19.93 5.56 -10.91
C VAL A 85 -20.52 4.60 -11.95
N GLU A 86 -19.78 4.31 -13.01
CA GLU A 86 -20.25 3.47 -14.12
C GLU A 86 -20.37 1.99 -13.73
N GLY A 87 -19.49 1.52 -12.84
CA GLY A 87 -19.55 0.19 -12.25
C GLY A 87 -20.62 0.05 -11.15
N LYS A 88 -21.32 1.13 -10.83
CA LYS A 88 -22.36 1.16 -9.77
C LYS A 88 -21.84 0.63 -8.41
N LEU A 89 -20.55 0.87 -8.14
CA LEU A 89 -19.91 0.49 -6.86
C LEU A 89 -20.34 1.42 -5.71
N ALA A 90 -20.92 2.57 -6.03
CA ALA A 90 -21.52 3.48 -5.09
C ALA A 90 -22.88 3.94 -5.63
N SER A 91 -23.87 4.07 -4.74
CA SER A 91 -25.23 4.49 -5.07
C SER A 91 -25.42 6.01 -5.02
N ASP A 92 -24.52 6.71 -4.35
CA ASP A 92 -24.60 8.16 -4.11
C ASP A 92 -23.21 8.82 -4.12
N GLY A 93 -23.20 10.15 -4.09
CA GLY A 93 -21.96 10.92 -4.07
C GLY A 93 -21.10 10.70 -2.81
N LYS A 94 -21.71 10.33 -1.69
CA LYS A 94 -20.97 10.03 -0.45
C LYS A 94 -20.19 8.72 -0.60
N GLY A 95 -20.79 7.72 -1.23
CA GLY A 95 -20.11 6.45 -1.56
C GLY A 95 -18.92 6.69 -2.47
N VAL A 96 -19.06 7.52 -3.52
CA VAL A 96 -17.94 7.90 -4.40
C VAL A 96 -16.80 8.55 -3.60
N LEU A 97 -17.12 9.50 -2.71
CA LEU A 97 -16.13 10.15 -1.84
C LEU A 97 -15.41 9.16 -0.91
N CYS A 98 -16.10 8.14 -0.41
CA CYS A 98 -15.46 7.09 0.38
C CYS A 98 -14.46 6.27 -0.43
N TRP A 99 -14.80 5.89 -1.65
CA TRP A 99 -13.90 5.18 -2.55
C TRP A 99 -12.68 6.03 -2.90
N GLU A 100 -12.88 7.33 -3.20
CA GLU A 100 -11.78 8.26 -3.43
C GLU A 100 -10.92 8.49 -2.19
N GLY A 101 -11.53 8.50 -1.00
CA GLY A 101 -10.83 8.54 0.28
C GLY A 101 -9.93 7.32 0.49
N LEU A 102 -10.36 6.12 0.09
CA LEU A 102 -9.53 4.93 0.10
C LEU A 102 -8.35 5.04 -0.88
N LEU A 103 -8.60 5.53 -2.11
CA LEU A 103 -7.54 5.78 -3.08
C LEU A 103 -6.49 6.75 -2.53
N LEU A 104 -6.95 7.86 -1.91
CA LEU A 104 -6.06 8.83 -1.27
C LEU A 104 -5.24 8.17 -0.15
N LEU A 105 -5.86 7.33 0.66
CA LEU A 105 -5.19 6.60 1.74
C LEU A 105 -4.09 5.67 1.20
N LEU A 106 -4.35 4.96 0.09
CA LEU A 106 -3.34 4.13 -0.58
C LEU A 106 -2.16 4.97 -1.11
N TYR A 107 -2.44 6.14 -1.67
CA TYR A 107 -1.37 7.08 -2.08
C TYR A 107 -0.56 7.58 -0.90
N LEU A 108 -1.19 7.91 0.22
CA LEU A 108 -0.49 8.29 1.45
C LEU A 108 0.41 7.15 1.96
N LEU A 109 -0.03 5.89 1.89
CA LEU A 109 0.80 4.73 2.23
C LEU A 109 2.04 4.61 1.34
N ILE A 110 1.88 4.82 0.03
CA ILE A 110 3.01 4.81 -0.92
C ILE A 110 4.00 5.94 -0.56
N TRP A 111 3.49 7.14 -0.28
CA TRP A 111 4.32 8.28 0.12
C TRP A 111 5.05 8.05 1.45
N LEU A 112 4.37 7.48 2.44
CA LEU A 112 4.99 7.10 3.71
C LEU A 112 6.09 6.05 3.51
N GLY A 113 5.85 5.05 2.67
CA GLY A 113 6.86 4.06 2.31
C GLY A 113 8.10 4.70 1.64
N ARG A 114 7.88 5.65 0.72
CA ARG A 114 8.97 6.40 0.07
C ARG A 114 9.73 7.29 1.05
N TRP A 115 9.01 8.00 1.92
CA TRP A 115 9.61 8.84 2.98
C TRP A 115 10.46 7.98 3.93
N THR A 116 9.96 6.83 4.34
CA THR A 116 10.68 5.88 5.19
C THR A 116 11.95 5.39 4.49
N GLY A 117 11.87 5.06 3.20
CA GLY A 117 13.02 4.67 2.40
C GLY A 117 14.11 5.74 2.37
N TRP A 118 13.73 6.98 2.05
CA TRP A 118 14.64 8.11 2.07
C TRP A 118 15.26 8.36 3.46
N TYR A 119 14.47 8.29 4.52
CA TYR A 119 14.97 8.44 5.89
C TYR A 119 16.02 7.37 6.24
N LEU A 120 15.82 6.13 5.80
CA LEU A 120 16.78 5.04 6.00
C LEU A 120 18.09 5.29 5.25
N GLU A 121 18.03 5.75 4.00
CA GLU A 121 19.22 6.10 3.22
C GLU A 121 20.04 7.20 3.91
N VAL A 122 19.38 8.26 4.37
CA VAL A 122 20.05 9.34 5.12
C VAL A 122 20.67 8.83 6.42
N THR A 123 19.99 7.93 7.13
CA THR A 123 20.51 7.34 8.37
C THR A 123 21.75 6.47 8.09
N GLN A 124 21.75 5.70 7.01
CA GLN A 124 22.91 4.91 6.58
C GLN A 124 24.10 5.80 6.21
N LEU A 125 23.87 6.90 5.49
CA LEU A 125 24.92 7.85 5.15
C LEU A 125 25.53 8.48 6.40
N ARG A 126 24.72 8.84 7.40
CA ARG A 126 25.20 9.35 8.70
C ARG A 126 26.05 8.30 9.44
N ALA A 127 25.63 7.05 9.43
CA ALA A 127 26.40 5.97 10.04
C ALA A 127 27.79 5.81 9.39
N LEU A 128 27.86 5.87 8.05
CA LEU A 128 29.13 5.81 7.30
C LEU A 128 30.06 7.00 7.60
N LEU A 129 29.50 8.16 7.95
CA LEU A 129 30.25 9.35 8.34
C LEU A 129 30.63 9.38 9.83
N GLY A 130 30.34 8.29 10.58
CA GLY A 130 30.62 8.23 12.02
C GLY A 130 29.72 9.15 12.87
N LEU A 131 28.61 9.64 12.31
CA LEU A 131 27.67 10.53 12.98
C LEU A 131 26.51 9.76 13.63
N ASP A 132 26.56 8.44 13.62
CA ASP A 132 25.52 7.60 14.20
C ASP A 132 25.69 7.50 15.72
N PRO A 133 24.68 7.84 16.54
CA PRO A 133 24.72 7.70 17.99
C PRO A 133 24.70 6.25 18.50
N GLY A 134 24.71 5.27 17.58
CA GLY A 134 24.67 3.84 17.90
C GLY A 134 23.23 3.30 18.09
N PRO A 135 23.08 1.96 18.17
CA PRO A 135 21.78 1.32 18.28
C PRO A 135 21.12 1.63 19.61
N THR A 136 19.82 1.95 19.58
CA THR A 136 19.03 2.21 20.79
C THR A 136 18.49 0.92 21.42
N PRO A 137 18.18 0.91 22.75
CA PRO A 137 17.51 -0.23 23.36
C PRO A 137 16.21 -0.57 22.62
N LEU A 138 15.98 -1.86 22.35
CA LEU A 138 14.84 -2.34 21.57
C LEU A 138 14.69 -1.70 20.17
N LYS A 139 15.70 -0.93 19.74
CA LYS A 139 15.71 -0.23 18.44
C LYS A 139 14.47 0.64 18.20
N TRP A 140 14.05 1.37 19.23
CA TRP A 140 12.85 2.22 19.13
C TRP A 140 13.03 3.37 18.14
N ARG A 141 14.22 3.97 18.07
CA ARG A 141 14.52 5.05 17.13
C ARG A 141 14.49 4.56 15.67
N GLU A 142 14.98 3.36 15.45
CA GLU A 142 15.02 2.69 14.16
C GLU A 142 13.61 2.26 13.70
N THR A 143 12.71 1.99 14.65
CA THR A 143 11.31 1.61 14.37
C THR A 143 10.40 2.83 14.20
N LEU A 144 10.73 3.98 14.79
CA LEU A 144 9.90 5.18 14.80
C LEU A 144 9.43 5.64 13.41
N PRO A 145 10.26 5.65 12.34
CA PRO A 145 9.84 6.04 11.00
C PRO A 145 8.75 5.14 10.40
N TYR A 146 8.62 3.92 10.90
CA TYR A 146 7.62 2.95 10.45
C TYR A 146 6.28 3.08 11.19
N LEU A 147 6.24 3.75 12.35
CA LEU A 147 5.01 3.89 13.13
C LEU A 147 3.86 4.59 12.37
N PRO A 148 4.08 5.70 11.64
CA PRO A 148 3.00 6.30 10.84
C PRO A 148 2.43 5.33 9.82
N PHE A 149 3.28 4.50 9.19
CA PHE A 149 2.85 3.46 8.28
C PHE A 149 2.01 2.38 8.98
N VAL A 150 2.45 1.94 10.17
CA VAL A 150 1.71 0.96 10.98
C VAL A 150 0.33 1.50 11.36
N LEU A 151 0.24 2.78 11.80
CA LEU A 151 -1.03 3.42 12.15
C LEU A 151 -1.98 3.48 10.94
N VAL A 152 -1.48 3.86 9.77
CA VAL A 152 -2.33 3.89 8.57
C VAL A 152 -2.79 2.47 8.20
N LEU A 153 -1.90 1.48 8.24
CA LEU A 153 -2.22 0.10 7.89
C LEU A 153 -3.17 -0.56 8.90
N CYS A 154 -2.94 -0.34 10.20
CA CYS A 154 -3.64 -1.05 11.27
C CYS A 154 -4.92 -0.34 11.74
N ASP A 155 -5.01 0.98 11.60
CA ASP A 155 -6.14 1.76 12.10
C ASP A 155 -6.97 2.40 10.98
N LEU A 156 -6.34 3.21 10.13
CA LEU A 156 -7.07 3.96 9.12
C LEU A 156 -7.62 3.08 7.99
N LEU A 157 -6.83 2.13 7.50
CA LEU A 157 -7.24 1.25 6.40
C LEU A 157 -8.41 0.32 6.77
N PRO A 158 -8.43 -0.38 7.92
CA PRO A 158 -9.58 -1.15 8.35
C PRO A 158 -10.85 -0.31 8.47
N GLY A 159 -10.73 0.88 9.07
CA GLY A 159 -11.83 1.82 9.21
C GLY A 159 -12.40 2.28 7.86
N ALA A 160 -11.54 2.63 6.92
CA ALA A 160 -11.92 3.04 5.57
C ALA A 160 -12.64 1.91 4.81
N LEU A 161 -12.08 0.68 4.85
CA LEU A 161 -12.70 -0.48 4.20
C LEU A 161 -14.07 -0.79 4.80
N ARG A 162 -14.19 -0.73 6.13
CA ARG A 162 -15.46 -0.95 6.81
C ARG A 162 -16.49 0.14 6.49
N ALA A 163 -16.07 1.40 6.39
CA ALA A 163 -16.94 2.50 6.00
C ALA A 163 -17.48 2.30 4.57
N ILE A 164 -16.63 1.87 3.63
CA ILE A 164 -17.02 1.56 2.25
C ILE A 164 -18.08 0.45 2.23
N GLU A 165 -17.81 -0.67 2.91
CA GLU A 165 -18.76 -1.78 2.98
C GLU A 165 -20.13 -1.36 3.53
N HIS A 166 -20.11 -0.53 4.57
CA HIS A 166 -21.34 0.00 5.15
C HIS A 166 -22.10 0.92 4.18
N MET A 167 -21.39 1.76 3.44
CA MET A 167 -22.00 2.71 2.50
C MET A 167 -22.47 2.03 1.20
N THR A 168 -21.82 0.95 0.79
CA THR A 168 -22.24 0.15 -0.38
C THR A 168 -23.31 -0.88 -0.04
N HIS A 169 -23.78 -0.91 1.21
CA HIS A 169 -24.75 -1.91 1.69
C HIS A 169 -24.32 -3.35 1.37
N ALA A 170 -23.02 -3.63 1.50
CA ALA A 170 -22.48 -4.96 1.22
C ALA A 170 -23.03 -5.97 2.24
N ASP A 171 -23.71 -7.00 1.76
CA ASP A 171 -24.26 -8.09 2.61
C ASP A 171 -23.16 -8.83 3.37
N VAL A 172 -21.98 -8.96 2.76
CA VAL A 172 -20.83 -9.61 3.34
C VAL A 172 -19.65 -8.65 3.39
N PRO A 173 -19.01 -8.43 4.55
CA PRO A 173 -17.85 -7.56 4.69
C PRO A 173 -16.57 -8.23 4.13
N ALA A 174 -16.51 -8.41 2.81
CA ALA A 174 -15.43 -9.14 2.16
C ALA A 174 -14.10 -8.37 2.20
N LEU A 175 -14.14 -7.03 2.09
CA LEU A 175 -12.93 -6.20 2.09
C LEU A 175 -12.27 -6.18 3.46
N SER A 176 -13.04 -5.85 4.50
CA SER A 176 -12.53 -5.73 5.87
C SER A 176 -12.41 -7.06 6.59
N GLY A 177 -13.26 -8.04 6.29
CA GLY A 177 -13.31 -9.33 6.98
C GLY A 177 -12.50 -10.44 6.31
N LEU A 178 -12.21 -10.35 5.00
CA LEU A 178 -11.50 -11.39 4.26
C LEU A 178 -10.21 -10.86 3.63
N ILE A 179 -10.31 -9.87 2.75
CA ILE A 179 -9.15 -9.38 1.97
C ILE A 179 -8.13 -8.71 2.89
N LEU A 180 -8.58 -7.88 3.80
CA LEU A 180 -7.70 -7.18 4.73
C LEU A 180 -6.90 -8.15 5.60
N PRO A 181 -7.51 -9.02 6.45
CA PRO A 181 -6.76 -9.83 7.40
C PRO A 181 -5.96 -10.96 6.76
N PHE A 182 -6.43 -11.55 5.67
CA PHE A 182 -5.79 -12.73 5.08
C PHE A 182 -4.83 -12.40 3.93
N LEU A 183 -4.92 -11.23 3.32
CA LEU A 183 -4.07 -10.83 2.20
C LEU A 183 -3.28 -9.56 2.50
N LEU A 184 -3.94 -8.43 2.75
CA LEU A 184 -3.27 -7.14 2.86
C LEU A 184 -2.36 -7.06 4.10
N LEU A 185 -2.89 -7.38 5.29
CA LEU A 185 -2.12 -7.29 6.53
C LEU A 185 -0.89 -8.21 6.52
N PRO A 186 -1.00 -9.51 6.19
CA PRO A 186 0.17 -10.39 6.16
C PRO A 186 1.20 -9.97 5.12
N VAL A 187 0.77 -9.68 3.89
CA VAL A 187 1.70 -9.35 2.79
C VAL A 187 2.43 -8.05 3.06
N VAL A 188 1.69 -7.00 3.43
CA VAL A 188 2.27 -5.68 3.62
C VAL A 188 3.19 -5.65 4.85
N SER A 189 2.75 -6.20 5.99
CA SER A 189 3.58 -6.24 7.20
C SER A 189 4.83 -7.09 7.02
N PHE A 190 4.76 -8.19 6.26
CA PHE A 190 5.91 -9.01 5.89
C PHE A 190 6.91 -8.23 5.02
N CYS A 191 6.44 -7.55 3.97
CA CYS A 191 7.30 -6.77 3.08
C CYS A 191 7.99 -5.61 3.82
N VAL A 192 7.26 -4.90 4.67
CA VAL A 192 7.81 -3.83 5.51
C VAL A 192 8.80 -4.39 6.53
N GLY A 193 8.48 -5.53 7.14
CA GLY A 193 9.39 -6.26 8.02
C GLY A 193 10.71 -6.61 7.34
N ILE A 194 10.67 -7.14 6.09
CA ILE A 194 11.89 -7.41 5.31
C ILE A 194 12.70 -6.14 5.09
N SER A 195 12.05 -5.04 4.72
CA SER A 195 12.72 -3.75 4.51
C SER A 195 13.44 -3.29 5.78
N LEU A 196 12.74 -3.29 6.91
CA LEU A 196 13.31 -2.91 8.21
C LEU A 196 14.48 -3.82 8.59
N GLY A 197 14.33 -5.15 8.47
CA GLY A 197 15.37 -6.12 8.80
C GLY A 197 16.63 -5.97 7.96
N LYS A 198 16.48 -5.67 6.67
CA LYS A 198 17.63 -5.42 5.78
C LYS A 198 18.45 -4.19 6.17
N HIS A 199 17.81 -3.15 6.65
CA HIS A 199 18.45 -1.87 6.94
C HIS A 199 18.91 -1.76 8.39
N GLN A 200 18.07 -2.17 9.33
CA GLN A 200 18.26 -1.94 10.76
C GLN A 200 18.54 -3.23 11.57
N GLY A 201 18.40 -4.38 10.94
CA GLY A 201 18.51 -5.67 11.63
C GLY A 201 17.26 -6.06 12.40
N VAL A 202 17.39 -6.92 13.40
CA VAL A 202 16.24 -7.35 14.20
C VAL A 202 15.69 -6.18 15.02
N CYS A 203 14.44 -5.82 14.76
CA CYS A 203 13.70 -4.76 15.45
C CYS A 203 12.44 -5.34 16.10
N PRO A 204 12.50 -5.82 17.34
CA PRO A 204 11.38 -6.50 17.99
C PRO A 204 10.20 -5.57 18.26
N LEU A 205 10.42 -4.28 18.37
CA LEU A 205 9.38 -3.29 18.61
C LEU A 205 8.39 -3.19 17.41
N PHE A 206 8.85 -3.45 16.19
CA PHE A 206 8.00 -3.34 14.99
C PHE A 206 6.82 -4.34 14.99
N PRO A 207 7.00 -5.64 15.15
CA PRO A 207 5.87 -6.58 15.24
C PRO A 207 5.00 -6.32 16.47
N ILE A 208 5.57 -5.86 17.59
CA ILE A 208 4.80 -5.46 18.78
C ILE A 208 3.92 -4.25 18.46
N ALA A 209 4.45 -3.24 17.76
CA ALA A 209 3.67 -2.08 17.33
C ALA A 209 2.53 -2.49 16.38
N CYS A 210 2.78 -3.39 15.42
CA CYS A 210 1.73 -3.92 14.54
C CYS A 210 0.61 -4.59 15.33
N PHE A 211 0.94 -5.39 16.36
CA PHE A 211 -0.05 -6.04 17.20
C PHE A 211 -0.86 -5.03 18.00
N VAL A 212 -0.18 -4.13 18.71
CA VAL A 212 -0.80 -3.16 19.62
C VAL A 212 -1.66 -2.14 18.87
N CYS A 213 -1.18 -1.65 17.73
CA CYS A 213 -1.93 -0.69 16.92
C CYS A 213 -3.19 -1.30 16.29
N TYR A 214 -3.20 -2.59 15.96
CA TYR A 214 -4.41 -3.23 15.43
C TYR A 214 -5.45 -3.55 16.51
N LEU A 215 -5.05 -3.63 17.77
CA LEU A 215 -5.92 -4.03 18.87
C LEU A 215 -7.17 -3.14 19.04
N PRO A 216 -7.09 -1.80 18.93
CA PRO A 216 -8.28 -0.95 19.00
C PRO A 216 -9.32 -1.31 17.94
N MET A 217 -8.89 -1.62 16.71
CA MET A 217 -9.80 -1.93 15.61
C MET A 217 -10.56 -3.23 15.82
N VAL A 218 -9.97 -4.21 16.52
CA VAL A 218 -10.68 -5.44 16.90
C VAL A 218 -11.93 -5.12 17.73
N TYR A 219 -11.84 -4.20 18.66
CA TYR A 219 -12.95 -3.85 19.54
C TYR A 219 -13.88 -2.78 18.98
N LEU A 220 -13.38 -1.89 18.10
CA LEU A 220 -14.17 -0.80 17.53
C LEU A 220 -14.99 -1.24 16.30
N LEU A 221 -14.40 -2.09 15.44
CA LEU A 221 -15.01 -2.46 14.17
C LEU A 221 -15.48 -3.91 14.12
N PHE A 222 -14.87 -4.77 14.92
CA PHE A 222 -15.15 -6.20 14.93
C PHE A 222 -15.62 -6.62 16.33
N ASN A 223 -15.27 -7.82 16.75
CA ASN A 223 -15.49 -8.36 18.06
C ASN A 223 -14.25 -9.14 18.54
N HIS A 224 -14.26 -9.64 19.76
CA HIS A 224 -13.15 -10.36 20.36
C HIS A 224 -12.66 -11.57 19.53
N THR A 225 -13.53 -12.16 18.69
CA THR A 225 -13.16 -13.27 17.82
C THR A 225 -12.16 -12.84 16.73
N ALA A 226 -12.10 -11.56 16.40
CA ALA A 226 -11.17 -11.00 15.43
C ALA A 226 -9.76 -10.71 16.00
N LEU A 227 -9.45 -11.10 17.24
CA LEU A 227 -8.10 -10.97 17.82
C LEU A 227 -7.02 -11.63 16.96
N PHE A 228 -7.36 -12.65 16.18
CA PHE A 228 -6.41 -13.27 15.27
C PHE A 228 -5.86 -12.32 14.20
N HIS A 229 -6.57 -11.24 13.85
CA HIS A 229 -6.06 -10.21 12.93
C HIS A 229 -4.79 -9.54 13.44
N CYS A 230 -4.66 -9.36 14.77
CA CYS A 230 -3.42 -8.85 15.38
C CYS A 230 -2.24 -9.79 15.10
N PHE A 231 -2.47 -11.10 15.12
CA PHE A 231 -1.45 -12.09 14.79
C PHE A 231 -1.16 -12.14 13.28
N MET A 232 -2.17 -11.90 12.44
CA MET A 232 -1.99 -11.81 10.98
C MET A 232 -1.14 -10.61 10.55
N THR A 233 -1.00 -9.60 11.39
CA THR A 233 -0.06 -8.49 11.18
C THR A 233 1.29 -8.76 11.84
N ALA A 234 1.31 -9.12 13.11
CA ALA A 234 2.51 -9.21 13.91
C ALA A 234 3.43 -10.38 13.51
N VAL A 235 2.86 -11.56 13.25
CA VAL A 235 3.66 -12.76 12.89
C VAL A 235 4.35 -12.59 11.53
N PRO A 236 3.69 -12.16 10.45
CA PRO A 236 4.37 -11.86 9.20
C PRO A 236 5.37 -10.71 9.32
N ALA A 237 5.09 -9.67 10.11
CA ALA A 237 6.04 -8.59 10.39
C ALA A 237 7.33 -9.12 11.02
N LEU A 238 7.23 -10.01 12.00
CA LEU A 238 8.37 -10.66 12.63
C LEU A 238 9.13 -11.55 11.65
N ALA A 239 8.43 -12.41 10.92
CA ALA A 239 9.03 -13.30 9.93
C ALA A 239 9.77 -12.51 8.84
N GLY A 240 9.15 -11.44 8.33
CA GLY A 240 9.78 -10.52 7.39
C GLY A 240 11.03 -9.86 7.96
N ASN A 241 10.97 -9.36 9.20
CA ASN A 241 12.10 -8.72 9.87
C ASN A 241 13.30 -9.68 10.04
N LEU A 242 13.03 -10.91 10.47
CA LEU A 242 14.08 -11.95 10.59
C LEU A 242 14.68 -12.31 9.23
N LEU A 243 13.85 -12.47 8.19
CA LEU A 243 14.33 -12.75 6.85
C LEU A 243 15.17 -11.59 6.28
N GLY A 244 14.77 -10.37 6.55
CA GLY A 244 15.52 -9.16 6.19
C GLY A 244 16.91 -9.14 6.82
N GLU A 245 17.00 -9.44 8.11
CA GLU A 245 18.27 -9.55 8.84
C GLU A 245 19.17 -10.69 8.31
N LEU A 246 18.60 -11.85 8.01
CA LEU A 246 19.37 -12.96 7.41
C LEU A 246 20.00 -12.56 6.07
N ARG A 247 19.26 -11.82 5.24
CA ARG A 247 19.78 -11.28 3.97
C ARG A 247 20.88 -10.24 4.21
N ARG A 248 20.74 -9.41 5.23
CA ARG A 248 21.76 -8.44 5.64
C ARG A 248 23.05 -9.13 6.02
N ARG A 249 23.00 -10.14 6.91
CA ARG A 249 24.18 -10.89 7.35
C ARG A 249 24.91 -11.57 6.21
N LYS A 250 24.18 -12.19 5.27
CA LYS A 250 24.76 -12.80 4.08
C LYS A 250 25.55 -11.80 3.21
N ARG A 251 25.01 -10.58 3.03
CA ARG A 251 25.72 -9.53 2.29
C ARG A 251 27.01 -9.10 2.97
N LEU A 252 26.98 -8.92 4.29
CA LEU A 252 28.15 -8.53 5.07
C LEU A 252 29.24 -9.63 5.03
N SER A 253 28.87 -10.91 5.07
CA SER A 253 29.83 -12.02 4.96
C SER A 253 30.44 -12.19 3.56
N GLN A 254 29.84 -11.66 2.52
CA GLN A 254 30.36 -11.69 1.16
C GLN A 254 31.24 -10.48 0.82
N SER A 255 31.21 -9.44 1.66
CA SER A 255 32.04 -8.23 1.51
C SER A 255 33.31 -8.26 2.33
N LEU A 256 33.53 -9.27 3.15
CA LEU A 256 34.75 -9.61 3.90
C LEU A 256 35.56 -10.65 3.17
#